data_cd25312da3638680aff4a74257d1bb30
#
_entry.id   cd25312da3638680aff4a74257d1bb30
#
_cell.length_a   1.000
_cell.length_b   1.000
_cell.length_c   1.000
_cell.angle_alpha   90.00
_cell.angle_beta   90.00
_cell.angle_gamma   90.00
#
_symmetry.space_group_name_H-M   'P 1'
#
loop_
_entity.id
_entity.type
_entity.pdbx_description
1 polymer ?
#
loop_
_entity_poly.entity_id
_entity_poly.type
_entity_poly.pdbx_seq_one_letter_code
_entity_poly.pdbx_strand_id
1 'polypeptide(L)'
;TEVYLIFAEAANEAWGPDGQGTVGYSARDVIARIRSTGGITPDQYLPTVATQADMRRLIRNERRLELAFENQRFWDVRRWKDEQAMMRAATGTRDGGKTAFEVESRVFMDYMIYGPIPYDEQMKGLEQNRGW
;
A
#
# COMPACT_ATOMS: atom_id res chain seq x y z
N THR A 1 -6.34 7.50 -10.69
CA THR A 1 -5.50 7.65 -9.48
C THR A 1 -4.45 6.53 -9.41
N GLU A 2 -4.80 5.26 -9.64
CA GLU A 2 -3.88 4.12 -9.50
C GLU A 2 -2.60 4.27 -10.32
N VAL A 3 -2.69 4.58 -11.61
CA VAL A 3 -1.52 4.77 -12.49
C VAL A 3 -0.60 5.89 -11.99
N TYR A 4 -1.17 6.98 -11.50
CA TYR A 4 -0.39 8.06 -10.89
C TYR A 4 0.34 7.61 -9.63
N LEU A 5 -0.29 6.80 -8.79
CA LEU A 5 0.34 6.26 -7.58
C LEU A 5 1.42 5.22 -7.91
N ILE A 6 1.24 4.41 -8.95
CA ILE A 6 2.28 3.50 -9.48
C ILE A 6 3.48 4.32 -9.94
N PHE A 7 3.25 5.38 -10.71
CA PHE A 7 4.32 6.27 -11.15
C PHE A 7 5.04 6.91 -9.96
N ALA A 8 4.29 7.48 -9.01
CA ALA A 8 4.88 8.15 -7.84
C ALA A 8 5.76 7.19 -7.03
N GLU A 9 5.33 5.94 -6.86
CA GLU A 9 6.12 4.92 -6.18
C GLU A 9 7.40 4.61 -6.96
N ALA A 10 7.31 4.33 -8.26
CA ALA A 10 8.46 4.03 -9.10
C ALA A 10 9.45 5.20 -9.17
N ALA A 11 8.95 6.43 -9.34
CA ALA A 11 9.77 7.64 -9.40
C ALA A 11 10.51 7.89 -8.09
N ASN A 12 9.83 7.72 -6.95
CA ASN A 12 10.46 7.87 -5.65
C ASN A 12 11.56 6.82 -5.43
N GLU A 13 11.33 5.58 -5.82
CA GLU A 13 12.35 4.52 -5.68
C GLU A 13 13.55 4.74 -6.61
N ALA A 14 13.33 5.25 -7.81
CA ALA A 14 14.39 5.48 -8.78
C ALA A 14 15.18 6.78 -8.54
N TRP A 15 14.50 7.86 -8.17
CA TRP A 15 15.08 9.21 -8.20
C TRP A 15 14.85 10.01 -6.92
N GLY A 16 14.18 9.43 -5.91
CA GLY A 16 13.81 10.15 -4.68
C GLY A 16 12.58 11.05 -4.86
N PRO A 17 12.21 11.81 -3.80
CA PRO A 17 10.96 12.56 -3.77
C PRO A 17 10.82 13.60 -4.87
N ASP A 18 11.92 14.26 -5.24
CA ASP A 18 11.97 15.43 -6.09
C ASP A 18 12.64 15.19 -7.45
N GLY A 19 13.19 13.98 -7.66
CA GLY A 19 13.81 13.62 -8.92
C GLY A 19 12.78 13.42 -10.02
N GLN A 20 13.02 14.01 -11.19
CA GLN A 20 12.07 14.02 -12.32
C GLN A 20 12.42 13.04 -13.44
N GLY A 21 13.63 12.46 -13.42
CA GLY A 21 14.12 11.60 -14.50
C GLY A 21 14.01 12.30 -15.85
N THR A 22 13.48 11.61 -16.85
CA THR A 22 13.25 12.14 -18.20
C THR A 22 11.82 12.62 -18.45
N VAL A 23 10.91 12.48 -17.47
CA VAL A 23 9.47 12.73 -17.66
C VAL A 23 9.03 14.12 -17.25
N GLY A 24 9.86 14.89 -16.54
CA GLY A 24 9.63 16.29 -16.23
C GLY A 24 8.76 16.56 -15.00
N TYR A 25 8.37 15.54 -14.24
CA TYR A 25 7.69 15.68 -12.95
C TYR A 25 8.14 14.59 -11.96
N SER A 26 8.07 14.93 -10.68
CA SER A 26 8.58 14.11 -9.60
C SER A 26 7.46 13.30 -8.90
N ALA A 27 7.85 12.40 -8.00
CA ALA A 27 6.90 11.73 -7.11
C ALA A 27 6.10 12.74 -6.28
N ARG A 28 6.77 13.80 -5.78
CA ARG A 28 6.11 14.87 -5.01
C ARG A 28 5.06 15.61 -5.84
N ASP A 29 5.35 15.95 -7.09
CA ASP A 29 4.40 16.65 -7.96
C ASP A 29 3.12 15.83 -8.15
N VAL A 30 3.27 14.53 -8.35
CA VAL A 30 2.13 13.63 -8.52
C VAL A 30 1.31 13.50 -7.24
N ILE A 31 1.95 13.32 -6.10
CA ILE A 31 1.27 13.26 -4.81
C ILE A 31 0.57 14.60 -4.49
N ALA A 32 1.22 15.74 -4.76
CA ALA A 32 0.61 17.04 -4.62
C ALA A 32 -0.68 17.16 -5.44
N ARG A 33 -0.66 16.66 -6.67
CA ARG A 33 -1.83 16.67 -7.56
C ARG A 33 -2.97 15.82 -7.01
N ILE A 34 -2.69 14.60 -6.56
CA ILE A 34 -3.69 13.71 -5.96
C ILE A 34 -4.31 14.37 -4.73
N ARG A 35 -3.50 14.82 -3.80
CA ARG A 35 -3.95 15.44 -2.54
C ARG A 35 -4.75 16.72 -2.76
N SER A 36 -4.35 17.56 -3.72
CA SER A 36 -5.10 18.77 -4.07
C SER A 36 -6.46 18.44 -4.68
N THR A 37 -6.56 17.39 -5.49
CA THR A 37 -7.83 16.91 -6.05
C THR A 37 -8.75 16.35 -4.95
N GLY A 38 -8.17 15.74 -3.91
CA GLY A 38 -8.88 15.31 -2.69
C GLY A 38 -9.25 16.47 -1.73
N GLY A 39 -9.00 17.73 -2.11
CA GLY A 39 -9.38 18.90 -1.32
C GLY A 39 -8.34 19.36 -0.29
N ILE A 40 -7.14 18.77 -0.26
CA ILE A 40 -6.05 19.20 0.64
C ILE A 40 -5.30 20.37 0.01
N THR A 41 -5.80 21.59 0.24
CA THR A 41 -5.22 22.83 -0.29
C THR A 41 -5.41 23.96 0.71
N PRO A 42 -4.32 24.63 1.20
CA PRO A 42 -2.92 24.29 0.96
C PRO A 42 -2.47 23.03 1.72
N ASP A 43 -1.58 22.24 1.12
CA ASP A 43 -0.99 21.09 1.78
C ASP A 43 0.20 21.51 2.64
N GLN A 44 0.04 21.48 3.94
CA GLN A 44 1.10 21.83 4.89
C GLN A 44 2.01 20.64 5.25
N TYR A 45 1.59 19.42 4.98
CA TYR A 45 2.34 18.21 5.33
C TYR A 45 3.34 17.82 4.24
N LEU A 46 2.92 17.79 2.98
CA LEU A 46 3.76 17.32 1.88
C LEU A 46 5.13 18.04 1.79
N PRO A 47 5.24 19.37 2.02
CA PRO A 47 6.54 20.05 2.03
C PRO A 47 7.49 19.57 3.13
N THR A 48 6.99 18.97 4.22
CA THR A 48 7.81 18.47 5.32
C THR A 48 8.43 17.10 5.03
N VAL A 49 7.97 16.41 4.01
CA VAL A 49 8.42 15.07 3.62
C VAL A 49 9.73 15.19 2.83
N ALA A 50 10.87 15.06 3.51
CA ALA A 50 12.17 15.36 2.93
C ALA A 50 12.92 14.12 2.38
N THR A 51 12.67 12.94 2.96
CA THR A 51 13.45 11.75 2.58
C THR A 51 12.69 10.81 1.66
N GLN A 52 13.42 10.00 0.88
CA GLN A 52 12.84 8.92 0.06
C GLN A 52 11.99 7.95 0.91
N ALA A 53 12.47 7.63 2.13
CA ALA A 53 11.75 6.74 3.03
C ALA A 53 10.43 7.34 3.53
N ASP A 54 10.42 8.64 3.84
CA ASP A 54 9.20 9.34 4.25
C ASP A 54 8.21 9.46 3.10
N MET A 55 8.71 9.78 1.90
CA MET A 55 7.88 9.83 0.69
C MET A 55 7.29 8.45 0.36
N ARG A 56 8.07 7.37 0.50
CA ARG A 56 7.57 5.99 0.36
C ARG A 56 6.41 5.71 1.32
N ARG A 57 6.55 6.11 2.59
CA ARG A 57 5.47 5.95 3.58
C ARG A 57 4.23 6.75 3.19
N LEU A 58 4.41 7.98 2.73
CA LEU A 58 3.30 8.82 2.26
C LEU A 58 2.61 8.18 1.05
N ILE A 59 3.35 7.79 0.01
CA ILE A 59 2.79 7.15 -1.19
C ILE A 59 2.00 5.89 -0.83
N ARG A 60 2.54 5.03 0.05
CA ARG A 60 1.84 3.82 0.50
C ARG A 60 0.56 4.15 1.28
N ASN A 61 0.56 5.24 2.03
CA ASN A 61 -0.65 5.71 2.71
C ASN A 61 -1.68 6.27 1.74
N GLU A 62 -1.26 7.09 0.77
CA GLU A 62 -2.16 7.61 -0.28
C GLU A 62 -2.77 6.44 -1.10
N ARG A 63 -1.98 5.43 -1.46
CA ARG A 63 -2.53 4.22 -2.11
C ARG A 63 -3.60 3.54 -1.27
N ARG A 64 -3.39 3.46 0.04
CA ARG A 64 -4.37 2.86 0.96
C ARG A 64 -5.68 3.65 1.03
N LEU A 65 -5.61 4.97 0.97
CA LEU A 65 -6.77 5.85 1.06
C LEU A 65 -7.51 5.95 -0.28
N GLU A 66 -6.78 6.25 -1.33
CA GLU A 66 -7.33 6.51 -2.67
C GLU A 66 -7.90 5.26 -3.36
N LEU A 67 -7.31 4.09 -3.07
CA LEU A 67 -7.71 2.80 -3.63
C LEU A 67 -8.48 1.95 -2.60
N ALA A 68 -9.08 2.60 -1.60
CA ALA A 68 -9.91 1.92 -0.61
C ALA A 68 -11.09 1.22 -1.31
N PHE A 69 -11.33 -0.05 -0.95
CA PHE A 69 -12.38 -0.90 -1.54
C PHE A 69 -12.15 -1.33 -3.01
N GLU A 70 -10.98 -1.02 -3.61
CA GLU A 70 -10.61 -1.44 -4.96
C GLU A 70 -9.77 -2.74 -4.98
N ASN A 71 -9.72 -3.49 -3.89
CA ASN A 71 -8.97 -4.74 -3.72
C ASN A 71 -7.44 -4.61 -3.86
N GLN A 72 -6.89 -3.41 -3.99
CA GLN A 72 -5.46 -3.19 -4.21
C GLN A 72 -4.63 -3.48 -2.95
N ARG A 73 -5.17 -3.23 -1.74
CA ARG A 73 -4.46 -3.37 -0.47
C ARG A 73 -3.90 -4.77 -0.24
N PHE A 74 -4.65 -5.80 -0.62
CA PHE A 74 -4.22 -7.20 -0.47
C PHE A 74 -2.91 -7.48 -1.23
N TRP A 75 -2.80 -6.95 -2.45
CA TRP A 75 -1.63 -7.13 -3.30
C TRP A 75 -0.48 -6.21 -2.86
N ASP A 76 -0.78 -4.97 -2.50
CA ASP A 76 0.20 -3.98 -2.08
C ASP A 76 1.01 -4.45 -0.87
N VAL A 77 0.35 -4.93 0.19
CA VAL A 77 1.06 -5.39 1.40
C VAL A 77 1.95 -6.61 1.12
N ARG A 78 1.56 -7.47 0.18
CA ARG A 78 2.34 -8.64 -0.23
C ARG A 78 3.56 -8.26 -1.05
N ARG A 79 3.40 -7.42 -2.06
CA ARG A 79 4.54 -6.97 -2.89
C ARG A 79 5.52 -6.11 -2.12
N TRP A 80 5.07 -5.38 -1.10
CA TRP A 80 5.94 -4.62 -0.20
C TRP A 80 6.55 -5.48 0.91
N LYS A 81 6.09 -6.71 1.08
CA LYS A 81 6.43 -7.60 2.20
C LYS A 81 6.21 -6.92 3.55
N ASP A 82 5.08 -6.24 3.68
CA ASP A 82 4.69 -5.51 4.89
C ASP A 82 4.01 -6.47 5.88
N GLU A 83 4.84 -7.26 6.57
CA GLU A 83 4.40 -8.28 7.53
C GLU A 83 3.53 -7.67 8.64
N GLN A 84 3.90 -6.50 9.15
CA GLN A 84 3.12 -5.83 10.19
C GLN A 84 1.70 -5.48 9.72
N ALA A 85 1.56 -5.02 8.47
CA ALA A 85 0.25 -4.74 7.91
C ALA A 85 -0.56 -6.02 7.65
N MET A 86 0.11 -7.12 7.26
CA MET A 86 -0.53 -8.42 7.03
C MET A 86 -1.00 -9.09 8.33
N MET A 87 -0.24 -8.95 9.42
CA MET A 87 -0.57 -9.50 10.74
C MET A 87 -1.48 -8.62 11.58
N ARG A 88 -1.75 -7.38 11.14
CA ARG A 88 -2.56 -6.45 11.94
C ARG A 88 -3.95 -7.03 12.19
N ALA A 89 -4.30 -7.20 13.45
CA ALA A 89 -5.63 -7.59 13.87
C ALA A 89 -6.72 -6.62 13.35
N ALA A 90 -7.87 -7.16 13.00
CA ALA A 90 -9.03 -6.33 12.75
C ALA A 90 -9.62 -5.89 14.10
N THR A 91 -9.76 -4.59 14.31
CA THR A 91 -10.30 -4.02 15.53
C THR A 91 -11.60 -3.29 15.26
N GLY A 92 -12.55 -3.43 16.16
CA GLY A 92 -13.78 -2.64 16.19
C GLY A 92 -13.81 -1.70 17.40
N THR A 93 -14.76 -0.79 17.41
CA THR A 93 -15.00 0.09 18.56
C THR A 93 -16.45 -0.01 19.04
N ARG A 94 -16.67 0.16 20.34
CA ARG A 94 -17.97 0.23 20.97
C ARG A 94 -18.16 1.60 21.65
N ASP A 95 -19.36 1.86 22.14
CA ASP A 95 -19.68 3.03 22.95
C ASP A 95 -19.26 4.36 22.30
N GLY A 96 -19.60 4.51 21.01
CA GLY A 96 -19.24 5.73 20.27
C GLY A 96 -17.73 5.89 20.04
N GLY A 97 -16.98 4.80 19.95
CA GLY A 97 -15.54 4.81 19.66
C GLY A 97 -14.66 4.81 20.92
N LYS A 98 -15.23 4.67 22.11
CA LYS A 98 -14.47 4.75 23.37
C LYS A 98 -13.75 3.47 23.75
N THR A 99 -14.27 2.31 23.35
CA THR A 99 -13.71 1.00 23.70
C THR A 99 -13.30 0.25 22.44
N ALA A 100 -12.00 0.00 22.26
CA ALA A 100 -11.50 -0.86 21.19
C ALA A 100 -11.59 -2.34 21.60
N PHE A 101 -11.93 -3.20 20.66
CA PHE A 101 -11.88 -4.65 20.84
C PHE A 101 -11.34 -5.32 19.58
N GLU A 102 -10.69 -6.46 19.74
CA GLU A 102 -10.21 -7.26 18.63
C GLU A 102 -11.38 -8.07 18.02
N VAL A 103 -11.55 -7.96 16.72
CA VAL A 103 -12.57 -8.72 15.96
C VAL A 103 -11.96 -10.01 15.44
N GLU A 104 -10.72 -9.93 14.97
CA GLU A 104 -10.02 -11.04 14.31
C GLU A 104 -8.51 -10.90 14.48
N SER A 105 -7.86 -11.94 14.97
CA SER A 105 -6.40 -12.10 14.90
C SER A 105 -6.00 -12.65 13.55
N ARG A 106 -4.94 -12.10 12.96
CA ARG A 106 -4.40 -12.56 11.68
C ARG A 106 -3.05 -13.21 11.87
N VAL A 107 -2.88 -14.36 11.24
CA VAL A 107 -1.60 -15.06 11.16
C VAL A 107 -1.03 -14.86 9.76
N PHE A 108 0.24 -14.52 9.68
CA PHE A 108 0.97 -14.45 8.42
C PHE A 108 2.28 -15.24 8.55
N MET A 109 2.56 -16.05 7.55
CA MET A 109 3.81 -16.79 7.39
C MET A 109 4.42 -16.42 6.03
N ASP A 110 5.74 -16.48 5.89
CA ASP A 110 6.46 -16.06 4.69
C ASP A 110 5.92 -16.64 3.39
N TYR A 111 5.50 -17.91 3.42
CA TYR A 111 4.93 -18.59 2.25
C TYR A 111 3.58 -18.00 1.82
N MET A 112 2.86 -17.32 2.72
CA MET A 112 1.55 -16.69 2.44
C MET A 112 1.65 -15.43 1.57
N ILE A 113 2.87 -14.99 1.21
CA ILE A 113 3.07 -13.97 0.16
C ILE A 113 2.42 -14.43 -1.13
N TYR A 114 2.54 -15.72 -1.44
CA TYR A 114 1.89 -16.37 -2.57
C TYR A 114 0.61 -17.06 -2.10
N GLY A 115 -0.44 -17.02 -2.92
CA GLY A 115 -1.65 -17.81 -2.65
C GLY A 115 -1.41 -19.31 -2.90
N PRO A 116 -2.25 -20.19 -2.32
CA PRO A 116 -2.23 -21.60 -2.68
C PRO A 116 -2.68 -21.80 -4.13
N ILE A 117 -2.11 -22.78 -4.81
CA ILE A 117 -2.63 -23.24 -6.09
C ILE A 117 -3.96 -23.99 -5.81
N PRO A 118 -5.06 -23.63 -6.48
CA PRO A 118 -6.33 -24.32 -6.31
C PRO A 118 -6.22 -25.83 -6.58
N TYR A 119 -6.96 -26.62 -5.82
CA TYR A 119 -6.91 -28.08 -5.92
C TYR A 119 -7.14 -28.60 -7.35
N ASP A 120 -8.10 -28.02 -8.06
CA ASP A 120 -8.40 -28.41 -9.44
C ASP A 120 -7.24 -28.17 -10.41
N GLU A 121 -6.40 -27.17 -10.13
CA GLU A 121 -5.20 -26.89 -10.93
C GLU A 121 -4.05 -27.85 -10.58
N GLN A 122 -3.95 -28.27 -9.32
CA GLN A 122 -3.00 -29.32 -8.91
C GLN A 122 -3.34 -30.65 -9.59
N MET A 123 -4.63 -30.98 -9.72
CA MET A 123 -5.07 -32.20 -10.44
C MET A 123 -4.71 -32.18 -11.92
N LYS A 124 -4.45 -31.01 -12.50
CA LYS A 124 -3.93 -30.84 -13.86
C LYS A 124 -2.41 -30.92 -13.97
N GLY A 125 -1.72 -31.16 -12.86
CA GLY A 125 -0.26 -31.36 -12.81
C GLY A 125 0.53 -30.13 -12.35
N LEU A 126 -0.11 -29.08 -11.81
CA LEU A 126 0.61 -27.97 -11.18
C LEU A 126 1.05 -28.35 -9.77
N GLU A 127 2.30 -28.04 -9.45
CA GLU A 127 2.82 -28.21 -8.10
C GLU A 127 2.32 -27.09 -7.17
N GLN A 128 2.01 -27.46 -5.93
CA GLN A 128 1.61 -26.50 -4.90
C GLN A 128 2.76 -25.54 -4.57
N ASN A 129 2.43 -24.27 -4.29
CA ASN A 129 3.38 -23.32 -3.73
C ASN A 129 3.93 -23.84 -2.40
N ARG A 130 5.24 -23.67 -2.21
CA ARG A 130 5.92 -24.17 -1.02
C ARG A 130 5.29 -23.62 0.26
N GLY A 131 4.93 -24.51 1.17
CA GLY A 131 4.36 -24.18 2.48
C GLY A 131 2.84 -24.32 2.58
N TRP A 132 2.15 -24.49 1.43
CA TRP A 132 0.70 -24.74 1.36
C TRP A 132 0.37 -26.22 1.29
#